data_a69de4e250ff986f2f45eb8658052a00
#
_entry.id   a69de4e250ff986f2f45eb8658052a00
#
_cell.length_a   1.000
_cell.length_b   1.000
_cell.length_c   1.000
_cell.angle_alpha   90.00
_cell.angle_beta   90.00
_cell.angle_gamma   90.00
#
_symmetry.space_group_name_H-M   'P 1'
#
loop_
_entity.id
_entity.type
_entity.pdbx_description
1 polymer ?
#
loop_
_entity_poly.entity_id
_entity_poly.type
_entity_poly.pdbx_seq_one_letter_code
_entity_poly.pdbx_strand_id
1 'polypeptide(L)'
;MKPLLSESEDNDALRALGRASVQIVHDLKNQINGLKLYATFLRKRLEKSERPADELETVNKLLAGLDRTAADLSLIVEYGQPLELRKQAGTDLEKIMRAVAESLNHRPPVTGALIGALVVDAESGRLVGEFDSTLLAGALKSISVSALKMITTKQREAPLEIHLKGEARETRRDGVIEWRGFDSLDHDPFHSFAGSNEIRLSLAARVIEAHGGSAERENGSLRVRLPLAP
;
A
#
# COMPACT_ATOMS: atom_id res chain seq x y z
N MET A 1 -9.13 9.52 44.00
CA MET A 1 -9.71 10.20 42.82
C MET A 1 -8.58 10.49 41.84
N LYS A 2 -8.51 9.80 40.69
CA LYS A 2 -7.62 10.20 39.60
C LYS A 2 -8.22 11.44 38.93
N PRO A 3 -7.45 12.50 38.65
CA PRO A 3 -7.94 13.61 37.86
C PRO A 3 -8.27 13.10 36.45
N LEU A 4 -9.50 13.34 36.02
CA LEU A 4 -9.89 13.21 34.63
C LEU A 4 -9.10 14.30 33.86
N LEU A 5 -8.01 13.92 33.20
CA LEU A 5 -7.40 14.76 32.16
C LEU A 5 -8.51 15.02 31.14
N SER A 6 -8.65 16.24 30.69
CA SER A 6 -9.70 16.58 29.74
C SER A 6 -9.40 15.87 28.40
N GLU A 7 -10.42 15.41 27.67
CA GLU A 7 -10.28 14.76 26.37
C GLU A 7 -9.44 15.60 25.37
N SER A 8 -9.37 16.91 25.58
CA SER A 8 -8.55 17.82 24.77
C SER A 8 -7.05 17.69 25.07
N GLU A 9 -6.66 17.50 26.36
CA GLU A 9 -5.25 17.34 26.76
C GLU A 9 -4.69 16.01 26.29
N ASP A 10 -5.48 14.93 26.34
CA ASP A 10 -5.11 13.62 25.80
C ASP A 10 -4.95 13.66 24.27
N ASN A 11 -5.82 14.38 23.53
CA ASN A 11 -5.70 14.56 22.11
C ASN A 11 -4.46 15.37 21.71
N ASP A 12 -4.11 16.40 22.46
CA ASP A 12 -2.92 17.21 22.21
C ASP A 12 -1.63 16.43 22.52
N ALA A 13 -1.63 15.62 23.57
CA ALA A 13 -0.53 14.70 23.88
C ALA A 13 -0.34 13.65 22.79
N LEU A 14 -1.41 13.04 22.29
CA LEU A 14 -1.37 12.08 21.18
C LEU A 14 -0.85 12.72 19.88
N ARG A 15 -1.29 13.94 19.55
CA ARG A 15 -0.78 14.69 18.39
C ARG A 15 0.69 15.06 18.53
N ALA A 16 1.13 15.44 19.75
CA ALA A 16 2.54 15.73 20.01
C ALA A 16 3.39 14.47 19.87
N LEU A 17 2.94 13.35 20.42
CA LEU A 17 3.59 12.04 20.27
C LEU A 17 3.66 11.62 18.81
N GLY A 18 2.57 11.80 18.03
CA GLY A 18 2.56 11.52 16.60
C GLY A 18 3.60 12.33 15.83
N ARG A 19 3.70 13.65 16.10
CA ARG A 19 4.75 14.50 15.48
C ARG A 19 6.16 14.08 15.88
N ALA A 20 6.39 13.79 17.16
CA ALA A 20 7.69 13.31 17.65
C ALA A 20 8.07 11.98 17.00
N SER A 21 7.13 11.05 16.86
CA SER A 21 7.36 9.76 16.20
C SER A 21 7.74 9.93 14.75
N VAL A 22 7.08 10.82 14.00
CA VAL A 22 7.44 11.13 12.59
C VAL A 22 8.85 11.70 12.51
N GLN A 23 9.24 12.60 13.44
CA GLN A 23 10.60 13.17 13.47
C GLN A 23 11.65 12.10 13.74
N ILE A 24 11.41 11.21 14.73
CA ILE A 24 12.32 10.10 15.04
C ILE A 24 12.50 9.19 13.82
N VAL A 25 11.41 8.83 13.14
CA VAL A 25 11.46 7.99 11.93
C VAL A 25 12.22 8.70 10.79
N HIS A 26 12.06 10.02 10.65
CA HIS A 26 12.83 10.79 9.69
C HIS A 26 14.34 10.74 9.98
N ASP A 27 14.73 10.85 11.24
CA ASP A 27 16.12 10.80 11.65
C ASP A 27 16.73 9.39 11.48
N LEU A 28 15.96 8.34 11.79
CA LEU A 28 16.34 6.95 11.50
C LEU A 28 16.55 6.72 10.00
N LYS A 29 15.66 7.27 9.15
CA LYS A 29 15.83 7.19 7.69
C LYS A 29 17.13 7.84 7.22
N ASN A 30 17.52 8.99 7.80
CA ASN A 30 18.78 9.65 7.48
C ASN A 30 19.98 8.80 7.90
N GLN A 31 19.95 8.14 9.06
CA GLN A 31 20.99 7.21 9.50
C GLN A 31 21.11 6.00 8.56
N ILE A 32 19.98 5.40 8.15
CA ILE A 32 19.97 4.29 7.19
C ILE A 32 20.55 4.70 5.85
N ASN A 33 20.26 5.91 5.36
CA ASN A 33 20.86 6.44 4.13
C ASN A 33 22.38 6.62 4.26
N GLY A 34 22.86 7.03 5.43
CA GLY A 34 24.30 7.08 5.73
C GLY A 34 24.95 5.70 5.67
N LEU A 35 24.35 4.69 6.32
CA LEU A 35 24.84 3.31 6.27
C LEU A 35 24.84 2.74 4.85
N LYS A 36 23.80 3.05 4.06
CA LYS A 36 23.73 2.67 2.65
C LYS A 36 24.87 3.26 1.83
N LEU A 37 25.23 4.52 2.10
CA LEU A 37 26.37 5.17 1.44
C LEU A 37 27.67 4.43 1.75
N TYR A 38 27.94 4.11 3.02
CA TYR A 38 29.13 3.34 3.41
C TYR A 38 29.16 1.94 2.79
N ALA A 39 28.04 1.23 2.80
CA ALA A 39 27.94 -0.08 2.16
C ALA A 39 28.16 0.00 0.64
N THR A 40 27.71 1.08 -0.01
CA THR A 40 27.96 1.34 -1.44
C THR A 40 29.46 1.57 -1.73
N PHE A 41 30.16 2.32 -0.88
CA PHE A 41 31.59 2.49 -1.00
C PHE A 41 32.34 1.16 -0.80
N LEU A 42 31.93 0.37 0.20
CA LEU A 42 32.49 -0.94 0.44
C LEU A 42 32.30 -1.87 -0.78
N ARG A 43 31.11 -1.92 -1.35
CA ARG A 43 30.83 -2.68 -2.58
C ARG A 43 31.78 -2.27 -3.71
N LYS A 44 31.89 -0.96 -4.02
CA LYS A 44 32.76 -0.46 -5.08
C LYS A 44 34.24 -0.80 -4.85
N ARG A 45 34.66 -0.89 -3.58
CA ARG A 45 36.03 -1.28 -3.23
C ARG A 45 36.24 -2.78 -3.44
N LEU A 46 35.26 -3.61 -3.09
CA LEU A 46 35.30 -5.05 -3.29
C LEU A 46 35.25 -5.43 -4.79
N GLU A 47 34.43 -4.73 -5.59
CA GLU A 47 34.36 -4.93 -7.04
C GLU A 47 35.71 -4.71 -7.78
N LYS A 48 36.61 -3.90 -7.19
CA LYS A 48 37.93 -3.58 -7.72
C LYS A 48 39.05 -4.51 -7.20
N SER A 49 38.74 -5.41 -6.28
CA SER A 49 39.72 -6.29 -5.64
C SER A 49 39.44 -7.75 -6.05
N GLU A 50 40.51 -8.56 -6.20
CA GLU A 50 40.42 -10.01 -6.44
C GLU A 50 40.00 -10.76 -5.17
N ARG A 51 38.89 -10.33 -4.55
CA ARG A 51 38.34 -10.98 -3.33
C ARG A 51 37.28 -12.02 -3.64
N PRO A 52 37.00 -12.94 -2.69
CA PRO A 52 35.98 -13.97 -2.86
C PRO A 52 34.60 -13.35 -3.20
N ALA A 53 33.85 -13.99 -4.09
CA ALA A 53 32.55 -13.53 -4.56
C ALA A 53 31.48 -13.44 -3.43
N ASP A 54 31.66 -14.20 -2.37
CA ASP A 54 30.77 -14.26 -1.20
C ASP A 54 30.78 -12.94 -0.38
N GLU A 55 31.92 -12.24 -0.32
CA GLU A 55 32.01 -10.91 0.32
C GLU A 55 31.14 -9.89 -0.43
N LEU A 56 31.21 -9.88 -1.76
CA LEU A 56 30.39 -9.00 -2.60
C LEU A 56 28.89 -9.33 -2.48
N GLU A 57 28.57 -10.62 -2.46
CA GLU A 57 27.18 -11.08 -2.25
C GLU A 57 26.64 -10.62 -0.88
N THR A 58 27.46 -10.72 0.17
CA THR A 58 27.10 -10.27 1.51
C THR A 58 26.80 -8.76 1.55
N VAL A 59 27.64 -7.94 0.90
CA VAL A 59 27.41 -6.50 0.81
C VAL A 59 26.16 -6.17 -0.02
N ASN A 60 25.89 -6.91 -1.08
CA ASN A 60 24.67 -6.74 -1.85
C ASN A 60 23.40 -7.10 -1.03
N LYS A 61 23.45 -8.15 -0.22
CA LYS A 61 22.36 -8.49 0.72
C LYS A 61 22.16 -7.40 1.77
N LEU A 62 23.25 -6.83 2.31
CA LEU A 62 23.19 -5.71 3.26
C LEU A 62 22.53 -4.47 2.61
N LEU A 63 22.96 -4.09 1.41
CA LEU A 63 22.35 -2.98 0.67
C LEU A 63 20.86 -3.19 0.42
N ALA A 64 20.45 -4.39 -0.01
CA ALA A 64 19.05 -4.73 -0.21
C ALA A 64 18.24 -4.69 1.11
N GLY A 65 18.85 -5.03 2.24
CA GLY A 65 18.27 -4.88 3.57
C GLY A 65 18.04 -3.41 3.94
N LEU A 66 19.06 -2.57 3.77
CA LEU A 66 18.99 -1.13 4.03
C LEU A 66 17.95 -0.43 3.15
N ASP A 67 17.86 -0.81 1.86
CA ASP A 67 16.85 -0.27 0.95
C ASP A 67 15.42 -0.60 1.40
N ARG A 68 15.19 -1.84 1.84
CA ARG A 68 13.89 -2.24 2.40
C ARG A 68 13.56 -1.44 3.65
N THR A 69 14.48 -1.34 4.60
CA THR A 69 14.27 -0.58 5.84
C THR A 69 13.98 0.88 5.56
N ALA A 70 14.72 1.52 4.64
CA ALA A 70 14.47 2.91 4.25
C ALA A 70 13.08 3.11 3.61
N ALA A 71 12.63 2.13 2.81
CA ALA A 71 11.29 2.15 2.22
C ALA A 71 10.19 2.00 3.29
N ASP A 72 10.38 1.13 4.27
CA ASP A 72 9.42 0.91 5.36
C ASP A 72 9.30 2.14 6.27
N LEU A 73 10.43 2.78 6.62
CA LEU A 73 10.43 4.04 7.36
C LEU A 73 9.71 5.16 6.58
N SER A 74 9.87 5.18 5.25
CA SER A 74 9.17 6.17 4.41
C SER A 74 7.66 6.00 4.45
N LEU A 75 7.15 4.76 4.50
CA LEU A 75 5.71 4.49 4.64
C LEU A 75 5.16 4.97 5.98
N ILE A 76 5.93 4.82 7.08
CA ILE A 76 5.51 5.30 8.40
C ILE A 76 5.41 6.84 8.40
N VAL A 77 6.39 7.53 7.78
CA VAL A 77 6.33 8.99 7.62
C VAL A 77 5.12 9.41 6.79
N GLU A 78 4.87 8.75 5.66
CA GLU A 78 3.73 9.01 4.78
C GLU A 78 2.40 8.79 5.52
N TYR A 79 2.32 7.73 6.32
CA TYR A 79 1.14 7.46 7.15
C TYR A 79 0.87 8.59 8.17
N GLY A 80 1.90 9.20 8.73
CA GLY A 80 1.80 10.30 9.68
C GLY A 80 1.42 11.66 9.07
N GLN A 81 1.51 11.82 7.74
CA GLN A 81 1.22 13.09 7.07
C GLN A 81 -0.27 13.31 6.84
N PRO A 82 -0.77 14.57 6.88
CA PRO A 82 -2.13 14.88 6.46
C PRO A 82 -2.37 14.51 5.00
N LEU A 83 -3.55 13.96 4.69
CA LEU A 83 -3.98 13.70 3.32
C LEU A 83 -4.73 14.94 2.79
N GLU A 84 -4.18 15.58 1.77
CA GLU A 84 -4.83 16.68 1.03
C GLU A 84 -5.37 16.15 -0.30
N LEU A 85 -6.68 15.94 -0.38
CA LEU A 85 -7.33 15.41 -1.58
C LEU A 85 -7.63 16.52 -2.58
N ARG A 86 -7.30 16.27 -3.84
CA ARG A 86 -7.68 17.10 -4.99
C ARG A 86 -8.74 16.36 -5.82
N LYS A 87 -9.95 16.29 -5.26
CA LYS A 87 -11.06 15.56 -5.88
C LYS A 87 -11.52 16.23 -7.18
N GLN A 88 -11.82 15.41 -8.18
CA GLN A 88 -12.36 15.81 -9.47
C GLN A 88 -13.66 15.07 -9.73
N ALA A 89 -14.72 15.79 -10.08
CA ALA A 89 -15.99 15.21 -10.48
C ALA A 89 -15.84 14.47 -11.82
N GLY A 90 -16.65 13.44 -12.00
CA GLY A 90 -16.65 12.66 -13.25
C GLY A 90 -15.49 11.68 -13.37
N THR A 91 -14.78 11.39 -12.28
CA THR A 91 -13.69 10.41 -12.25
C THR A 91 -14.24 8.99 -12.30
N ASP A 92 -13.80 8.20 -13.27
CA ASP A 92 -14.28 6.85 -13.59
C ASP A 92 -13.38 5.80 -12.91
N LEU A 93 -13.96 5.03 -11.98
CA LEU A 93 -13.25 3.98 -11.23
C LEU A 93 -12.76 2.84 -12.11
N GLU A 94 -13.53 2.46 -13.13
CA GLU A 94 -13.13 1.39 -14.04
C GLU A 94 -11.88 1.78 -14.82
N LYS A 95 -11.82 3.03 -15.33
CA LYS A 95 -10.64 3.53 -16.03
C LYS A 95 -9.41 3.55 -15.14
N ILE A 96 -9.54 4.00 -13.88
CA ILE A 96 -8.43 3.99 -12.93
C ILE A 96 -7.96 2.55 -12.69
N MET A 97 -8.88 1.61 -12.43
CA MET A 97 -8.51 0.24 -12.10
C MET A 97 -7.86 -0.47 -13.29
N ARG A 98 -8.37 -0.27 -14.52
CA ARG A 98 -7.76 -0.81 -15.74
C ARG A 98 -6.35 -0.25 -15.96
N ALA A 99 -6.14 1.05 -15.76
CA ALA A 99 -4.80 1.66 -15.87
C ALA A 99 -3.83 1.12 -14.82
N VAL A 100 -4.30 0.86 -13.58
CA VAL A 100 -3.51 0.21 -12.53
C VAL A 100 -3.12 -1.20 -12.94
N ALA A 101 -4.07 -2.02 -13.41
CA ALA A 101 -3.82 -3.39 -13.84
C ALA A 101 -2.83 -3.43 -15.00
N GLU A 102 -3.00 -2.58 -16.01
CA GLU A 102 -2.10 -2.45 -17.16
C GLU A 102 -0.68 -2.07 -16.69
N SER A 103 -0.55 -1.09 -15.79
CA SER A 103 0.76 -0.65 -15.26
C SER A 103 1.50 -1.76 -14.49
N LEU A 104 0.77 -2.71 -13.91
CA LEU A 104 1.35 -3.84 -13.18
C LEU A 104 1.67 -5.01 -14.12
N ASN A 105 0.83 -5.28 -15.10
CA ASN A 105 1.03 -6.34 -16.08
C ASN A 105 2.23 -6.09 -17.03
N HIS A 106 2.54 -4.80 -17.32
CA HIS A 106 3.68 -4.43 -18.19
C HIS A 106 5.02 -4.35 -17.42
N ARG A 107 5.08 -4.62 -16.13
CA ARG A 107 6.35 -4.65 -15.41
C ARG A 107 7.13 -5.92 -15.78
N PRO A 108 8.42 -5.79 -16.21
CA PRO A 108 9.27 -6.95 -16.36
C PRO A 108 9.38 -7.67 -15.00
N PRO A 109 9.37 -9.02 -14.99
CA PRO A 109 9.52 -9.78 -13.76
C PRO A 109 10.87 -9.40 -13.11
N VAL A 110 10.82 -8.66 -12.00
CA VAL A 110 12.02 -8.42 -11.18
C VAL A 110 12.31 -9.74 -10.49
N THR A 111 13.39 -10.38 -10.94
CA THR A 111 14.05 -11.57 -10.37
C THR A 111 13.19 -12.40 -9.40
N GLY A 112 12.56 -13.45 -9.91
CA GLY A 112 12.02 -14.56 -9.10
C GLY A 112 10.58 -14.44 -8.63
N ALA A 113 9.85 -13.37 -8.90
CA ALA A 113 8.43 -13.29 -8.64
C ALA A 113 7.64 -13.35 -9.96
N LEU A 114 7.02 -14.48 -10.25
CA LEU A 114 5.91 -14.55 -11.20
C LEU A 114 4.80 -13.66 -10.64
N ILE A 115 4.71 -12.42 -11.12
CA ILE A 115 3.55 -11.58 -10.85
C ILE A 115 2.46 -12.16 -11.74
N GLY A 116 1.46 -12.81 -11.14
CA GLY A 116 0.29 -13.27 -11.86
C GLY A 116 -0.35 -12.09 -12.62
N ALA A 117 -0.89 -12.33 -13.79
CA ALA A 117 -1.62 -11.31 -14.53
C ALA A 117 -2.81 -10.83 -13.70
N LEU A 118 -3.11 -9.53 -13.78
CA LEU A 118 -4.33 -8.94 -13.22
C LEU A 118 -5.39 -8.88 -14.31
N VAL A 119 -6.55 -9.44 -14.04
CA VAL A 119 -7.72 -9.38 -14.92
C VAL A 119 -8.81 -8.56 -14.25
N VAL A 120 -9.27 -7.51 -14.92
CA VAL A 120 -10.33 -6.63 -14.43
C VAL A 120 -11.63 -7.00 -15.13
N ASP A 121 -12.57 -7.52 -14.35
CA ASP A 121 -13.96 -7.80 -14.75
C ASP A 121 -14.87 -6.72 -14.17
N ALA A 122 -15.52 -5.95 -15.02
CA ALA A 122 -16.42 -4.87 -14.62
C ALA A 122 -17.83 -5.15 -15.10
N GLU A 123 -18.78 -5.10 -14.16
CA GLU A 123 -20.20 -5.14 -14.51
C GLU A 123 -20.61 -3.90 -15.33
N SER A 124 -21.60 -4.08 -16.21
CA SER A 124 -22.13 -2.98 -17.03
C SER A 124 -22.68 -1.84 -16.17
N GLY A 125 -22.14 -0.63 -16.36
CA GLY A 125 -22.62 0.57 -15.71
C GLY A 125 -21.53 1.61 -15.45
N ARG A 126 -21.93 2.89 -15.38
CA ARG A 126 -21.00 3.97 -15.07
C ARG A 126 -20.64 3.93 -13.58
N LEU A 127 -19.34 3.74 -13.28
CA LEU A 127 -18.77 3.78 -11.94
C LEU A 127 -18.03 5.12 -11.74
N VAL A 128 -18.79 6.21 -11.76
CA VAL A 128 -18.26 7.59 -11.74
C VAL A 128 -18.53 8.23 -10.40
N GLY A 129 -17.52 8.92 -9.87
CA GLY A 129 -17.59 9.65 -8.60
C GLY A 129 -16.73 10.90 -8.59
N GLU A 130 -16.57 11.46 -7.40
CA GLU A 130 -15.69 12.62 -7.14
C GLU A 130 -14.46 12.14 -6.37
N PHE A 131 -13.34 11.95 -7.10
CA PHE A 131 -12.14 11.35 -6.56
C PHE A 131 -10.87 12.12 -6.94
N ASP A 132 -9.85 12.04 -6.09
CA ASP A 132 -8.47 12.33 -6.47
C ASP A 132 -7.91 11.12 -7.22
N SER A 133 -7.85 11.19 -8.53
CA SER A 133 -7.45 10.07 -9.40
C SER A 133 -6.02 9.59 -9.13
N THR A 134 -5.12 10.48 -8.72
CA THR A 134 -3.71 10.15 -8.46
C THR A 134 -3.55 9.38 -7.17
N LEU A 135 -4.11 9.89 -6.08
CA LEU A 135 -4.06 9.21 -4.77
C LEU A 135 -4.84 7.91 -4.80
N LEU A 136 -6.01 7.90 -5.44
CA LEU A 136 -6.82 6.69 -5.56
C LEU A 136 -6.11 5.60 -6.39
N ALA A 137 -5.52 5.95 -7.54
CA ALA A 137 -4.73 5.01 -8.33
C ALA A 137 -3.54 4.44 -7.53
N GLY A 138 -2.87 5.27 -6.73
CA GLY A 138 -1.80 4.84 -5.82
C GLY A 138 -2.28 3.83 -4.78
N ALA A 139 -3.41 4.11 -4.13
CA ALA A 139 -4.03 3.22 -3.15
C ALA A 139 -4.44 1.87 -3.78
N LEU A 140 -5.18 1.90 -4.90
CA LEU A 140 -5.62 0.69 -5.62
C LEU A 140 -4.43 -0.14 -6.11
N LYS A 141 -3.35 0.52 -6.56
CA LYS A 141 -2.10 -0.15 -6.93
C LYS A 141 -1.44 -0.84 -5.73
N SER A 142 -1.39 -0.18 -4.57
CA SER A 142 -0.84 -0.75 -3.34
C SER A 142 -1.63 -1.97 -2.89
N ILE A 143 -2.97 -1.92 -2.94
CA ILE A 143 -3.85 -3.06 -2.65
C ILE A 143 -3.58 -4.20 -3.63
N SER A 144 -3.55 -3.93 -4.93
CA SER A 144 -3.32 -4.95 -5.97
C SER A 144 -1.96 -5.64 -5.82
N VAL A 145 -0.89 -4.88 -5.53
CA VAL A 145 0.45 -5.45 -5.27
C VAL A 145 0.45 -6.30 -4.01
N SER A 146 -0.23 -5.87 -2.96
CA SER A 146 -0.34 -6.62 -1.71
C SER A 146 -1.16 -7.90 -1.91
N ALA A 147 -2.26 -7.81 -2.65
CA ALA A 147 -3.09 -8.93 -3.06
C ALA A 147 -2.27 -10.01 -3.80
N LEU A 148 -1.49 -9.61 -4.80
CA LEU A 148 -0.61 -10.51 -5.55
C LEU A 148 0.43 -11.22 -4.64
N LYS A 149 0.92 -10.55 -3.60
CA LYS A 149 1.87 -11.14 -2.66
C LYS A 149 1.21 -12.14 -1.70
N MET A 150 -0.08 -11.94 -1.38
CA MET A 150 -0.85 -12.80 -0.47
C MET A 150 -1.27 -14.11 -1.12
N ILE A 151 -1.34 -14.17 -2.46
CA ILE A 151 -1.68 -15.40 -3.18
C ILE A 151 -0.59 -16.44 -2.97
N THR A 152 -0.97 -17.63 -2.51
CA THR A 152 -0.04 -18.74 -2.28
C THR A 152 0.58 -19.25 -3.57
N THR A 153 1.71 -19.97 -3.47
CA THR A 153 2.46 -20.48 -4.63
C THR A 153 1.63 -21.39 -5.54
N LYS A 154 0.63 -22.11 -4.98
CA LYS A 154 -0.27 -23.00 -5.74
C LYS A 154 -1.31 -22.23 -6.58
N GLN A 155 -1.64 -20.99 -6.23
CA GLN A 155 -2.60 -20.13 -6.94
C GLN A 155 -1.92 -19.17 -7.91
N ARG A 156 -0.58 -19.12 -7.93
CA ARG A 156 0.19 -18.19 -8.78
C ARG A 156 0.09 -18.45 -10.30
N GLU A 157 -0.41 -19.62 -10.71
CA GLU A 157 -0.62 -19.94 -12.12
C GLU A 157 -1.90 -19.30 -12.69
N ALA A 158 -2.86 -18.93 -11.85
CA ALA A 158 -4.07 -18.23 -12.26
C ALA A 158 -3.91 -16.70 -12.12
N PRO A 159 -4.55 -15.92 -13.01
CA PRO A 159 -4.59 -14.47 -12.87
C PRO A 159 -5.35 -14.08 -11.59
N LEU A 160 -4.94 -12.97 -10.97
CA LEU A 160 -5.72 -12.36 -9.88
C LEU A 160 -6.92 -11.63 -10.50
N GLU A 161 -8.11 -12.09 -10.18
CA GLU A 161 -9.34 -11.48 -10.65
C GLU A 161 -9.75 -10.31 -9.76
N ILE A 162 -10.08 -9.19 -10.42
CA ILE A 162 -10.57 -7.97 -9.78
C ILE A 162 -11.94 -7.68 -10.33
N HIS A 163 -12.96 -7.78 -9.48
CA HIS A 163 -14.35 -7.52 -9.87
C HIS A 163 -14.75 -6.10 -9.49
N LEU A 164 -15.34 -5.38 -10.45
CA LEU A 164 -15.91 -4.06 -10.25
C LEU A 164 -17.40 -4.10 -10.47
N LYS A 165 -18.17 -3.59 -9.53
CA LYS A 165 -19.64 -3.49 -9.64
C LYS A 165 -20.16 -2.23 -8.95
N GLY A 166 -21.38 -1.84 -9.33
CA GLY A 166 -22.13 -0.81 -8.63
C GLY A 166 -23.13 -1.44 -7.66
N GLU A 167 -23.08 -1.09 -6.38
CA GLU A 167 -24.05 -1.52 -5.38
C GLU A 167 -24.95 -0.35 -4.97
N ALA A 168 -26.27 -0.52 -5.06
CA ALA A 168 -27.22 0.44 -4.51
C ALA A 168 -27.33 0.24 -2.98
N ARG A 169 -27.23 1.34 -2.23
CA ARG A 169 -27.60 1.40 -0.81
C ARG A 169 -28.80 2.31 -0.63
N GLU A 170 -29.39 2.31 0.56
CA GLU A 170 -30.62 3.06 0.87
C GLU A 170 -30.54 4.54 0.49
N THR A 171 -29.38 5.18 0.64
CA THR A 171 -29.18 6.62 0.46
C THR A 171 -28.20 6.99 -0.65
N ARG A 172 -27.44 6.02 -1.18
CA ARG A 172 -26.41 6.27 -2.18
C ARG A 172 -26.08 5.03 -2.99
N ARG A 173 -25.35 5.24 -4.08
CA ARG A 173 -24.75 4.15 -4.86
C ARG A 173 -23.25 4.12 -4.57
N ASP A 174 -22.72 2.92 -4.33
CA ASP A 174 -21.27 2.71 -4.12
C ASP A 174 -20.67 1.92 -5.30
N GLY A 175 -19.46 2.26 -5.69
CA GLY A 175 -18.61 1.43 -6.53
C GLY A 175 -17.85 0.46 -5.64
N VAL A 176 -17.93 -0.81 -5.93
CA VAL A 176 -17.26 -1.88 -5.18
C VAL A 176 -16.19 -2.50 -6.03
N ILE A 177 -14.97 -2.62 -5.47
CA ILE A 177 -13.81 -3.27 -6.08
C ILE A 177 -13.44 -4.44 -5.18
N GLU A 178 -13.41 -5.65 -5.73
CA GLU A 178 -13.08 -6.88 -5.02
C GLU A 178 -11.89 -7.58 -5.65
N TRP A 179 -10.85 -7.85 -4.86
CA TRP A 179 -9.77 -8.76 -5.20
C TRP A 179 -10.08 -10.11 -4.58
N ARG A 180 -10.20 -11.17 -5.39
CA ARG A 180 -10.64 -12.51 -4.97
C ARG A 180 -9.49 -13.52 -4.97
N GLY A 181 -9.67 -14.63 -4.28
CA GLY A 181 -8.76 -15.77 -4.31
C GLY A 181 -7.76 -15.82 -3.17
N PHE A 182 -8.12 -15.32 -1.99
CA PHE A 182 -7.30 -15.45 -0.79
C PHE A 182 -7.78 -16.59 0.10
N ASP A 183 -6.83 -17.43 0.53
CA ASP A 183 -7.06 -18.33 1.63
C ASP A 183 -7.32 -17.53 2.92
N SER A 184 -7.90 -18.16 3.94
CA SER A 184 -8.27 -17.48 5.18
C SER A 184 -7.08 -16.73 5.77
N LEU A 185 -7.15 -15.41 5.80
CA LEU A 185 -6.26 -14.57 6.60
C LEU A 185 -6.87 -14.46 8.01
N ASP A 186 -6.08 -14.66 9.05
CA ASP A 186 -6.59 -14.65 10.43
C ASP A 186 -6.88 -13.24 10.96
N HIS A 187 -6.49 -12.18 10.26
CA HIS A 187 -6.64 -10.78 10.67
C HIS A 187 -7.01 -9.88 9.48
N ASP A 188 -7.55 -8.69 9.78
CA ASP A 188 -7.80 -7.67 8.78
C ASP A 188 -6.49 -6.95 8.41
N PRO A 189 -6.02 -7.07 7.16
CA PRO A 189 -4.75 -6.49 6.75
C PRO A 189 -4.79 -4.97 6.55
N PHE A 190 -5.98 -4.36 6.47
CA PHE A 190 -6.14 -2.92 6.29
C PHE A 190 -5.94 -2.11 7.57
N HIS A 191 -6.09 -2.76 8.73
CA HIS A 191 -5.96 -2.12 10.05
C HIS A 191 -4.81 -2.73 10.88
N SER A 192 -3.81 -3.30 10.21
CA SER A 192 -2.64 -3.93 10.83
C SER A 192 -1.35 -3.18 10.50
N PHE A 193 -0.40 -3.19 11.44
CA PHE A 193 0.95 -2.66 11.29
C PHE A 193 2.02 -3.75 11.50
N ALA A 194 1.65 -5.02 11.34
CA ALA A 194 2.53 -6.15 11.62
C ALA A 194 3.72 -6.26 10.66
N GLY A 195 3.67 -5.57 9.51
CA GLY A 195 4.76 -5.57 8.52
C GLY A 195 4.56 -4.53 7.43
N SER A 196 5.54 -4.40 6.55
CA SER A 196 5.53 -3.41 5.46
C SER A 196 4.34 -3.53 4.51
N ASN A 197 3.81 -4.75 4.34
CA ASN A 197 2.68 -4.98 3.46
C ASN A 197 1.38 -4.47 4.08
N GLU A 198 1.20 -4.73 5.36
CA GLU A 198 0.07 -4.26 6.16
C GLU A 198 0.09 -2.74 6.31
N ILE A 199 1.26 -2.13 6.54
CA ILE A 199 1.40 -0.65 6.58
C ILE A 199 0.96 -0.04 5.24
N ARG A 200 1.32 -0.64 4.10
CA ARG A 200 0.88 -0.18 2.76
C ARG A 200 -0.63 -0.29 2.58
N LEU A 201 -1.22 -1.39 3.06
CA LEU A 201 -2.68 -1.59 3.02
C LEU A 201 -3.40 -0.61 3.93
N SER A 202 -2.90 -0.36 5.15
CA SER A 202 -3.45 0.64 6.07
C SER A 202 -3.36 2.07 5.49
N LEU A 203 -2.26 2.40 4.80
CA LEU A 203 -2.14 3.68 4.10
C LEU A 203 -3.14 3.78 2.93
N ALA A 204 -3.32 2.70 2.16
CA ALA A 204 -4.30 2.65 1.10
C ALA A 204 -5.74 2.76 1.65
N ALA A 205 -6.07 2.07 2.75
CA ALA A 205 -7.36 2.20 3.43
C ALA A 205 -7.64 3.64 3.86
N ARG A 206 -6.65 4.32 4.44
CA ARG A 206 -6.77 5.73 4.83
C ARG A 206 -7.08 6.65 3.64
N VAL A 207 -6.49 6.39 2.47
CA VAL A 207 -6.82 7.13 1.24
C VAL A 207 -8.26 6.86 0.81
N ILE A 208 -8.72 5.60 0.87
CA ILE A 208 -10.10 5.21 0.55
C ILE A 208 -11.08 5.90 1.50
N GLU A 209 -10.82 5.88 2.81
CA GLU A 209 -11.64 6.53 3.85
C GLU A 209 -11.72 8.05 3.64
N ALA A 210 -10.61 8.71 3.29
CA ALA A 210 -10.60 10.12 2.97
C ALA A 210 -11.47 10.48 1.75
N HIS A 211 -11.71 9.51 0.85
CA HIS A 211 -12.68 9.62 -0.24
C HIS A 211 -14.13 9.32 0.19
N GLY A 212 -14.37 9.02 1.46
CA GLY A 212 -15.69 8.65 2.00
C GLY A 212 -16.06 7.20 1.75
N GLY A 213 -15.08 6.36 1.42
CA GLY A 213 -15.21 4.93 1.20
C GLY A 213 -14.85 4.09 2.42
N SER A 214 -14.77 2.78 2.21
CA SER A 214 -14.25 1.80 3.18
C SER A 214 -13.38 0.77 2.48
N ALA A 215 -12.40 0.24 3.21
CA ALA A 215 -11.57 -0.89 2.79
C ALA A 215 -11.63 -1.95 3.87
N GLU A 216 -12.00 -3.16 3.50
CA GLU A 216 -12.23 -4.25 4.45
C GLU A 216 -11.89 -5.60 3.82
N ARG A 217 -11.67 -6.58 4.66
CA ARG A 217 -11.58 -7.97 4.25
C ARG A 217 -12.92 -8.65 4.49
N GLU A 218 -13.44 -9.31 3.47
CA GLU A 218 -14.69 -10.04 3.56
C GLU A 218 -14.61 -11.35 2.77
N ASN A 219 -14.98 -12.49 3.41
CA ASN A 219 -15.14 -13.80 2.76
C ASN A 219 -14.00 -14.24 1.82
N GLY A 220 -12.74 -14.07 2.23
CA GLY A 220 -11.59 -14.45 1.41
C GLY A 220 -11.32 -13.49 0.24
N SER A 221 -11.83 -12.28 0.30
CA SER A 221 -11.55 -11.19 -0.63
C SER A 221 -11.10 -9.92 0.10
N LEU A 222 -10.32 -9.07 -0.57
CA LEU A 222 -10.13 -7.69 -0.17
C LEU A 222 -11.18 -6.87 -0.91
N ARG A 223 -11.89 -6.02 -0.19
CA ARG A 223 -13.00 -5.22 -0.74
C ARG A 223 -12.80 -3.74 -0.43
N VAL A 224 -12.99 -2.92 -1.45
CA VAL A 224 -13.02 -1.46 -1.36
C VAL A 224 -14.39 -0.99 -1.83
N ARG A 225 -15.00 -0.07 -1.07
CA ARG A 225 -16.22 0.65 -1.45
C ARG A 225 -15.93 2.13 -1.56
N LEU A 226 -16.46 2.77 -2.59
CA LEU A 226 -16.29 4.19 -2.86
C LEU A 226 -17.63 4.80 -3.25
N PRO A 227 -18.00 5.99 -2.73
CA PRO A 227 -19.27 6.64 -3.07
C PRO A 227 -19.26 7.08 -4.53
N LEU A 228 -20.28 6.68 -5.30
CA LEU A 228 -20.49 7.14 -6.67
C LEU A 228 -21.32 8.43 -6.70
N ALA A 229 -21.18 9.18 -7.77
CA ALA A 229 -22.08 10.28 -8.06
C ALA A 229 -23.51 9.74 -8.28
N PRO A 230 -24.54 10.51 -7.87
CA PRO A 230 -25.93 10.14 -8.04
C PRO A 230 -26.35 10.01 -9.51
#